data_b0d7ae6f43675be6e4784189dd402c85
#
_entry.id   b0d7ae6f43675be6e4784189dd402c85
#
_cell.length_a   1.000
_cell.length_b   1.000
_cell.length_c   1.000
_cell.angle_alpha   90.00
_cell.angle_beta   90.00
_cell.angle_gamma   90.00
#
_symmetry.space_group_name_H-M   'P 1'
#
loop_
_entity.id
_entity.type
_entity.pdbx_description
1 polymer ?
#
loop_
_entity_poly.entity_id
_entity_poly.type
_entity_poly.pdbx_seq_one_letter_code
_entity_poly.pdbx_strand_id
1 'polypeptide(L)'
;MADRDGVIWYDGKLVPWREATTHVLTHTLHYGMGVFEGVRAYKAEQGTAIFRLPEHTDRLFRSAHILGMQMPFDKATITEAQRMVVRENALESGYLRPMAFFGAEAMGISAKNLSVHVIVAAWPWGAYMGDDAIRNGIRVKTSSFSRHHVNITMCKAKANGNYMNSILAHKEAEMDGYQEALLLDVDGFVAEGSGENIFIIRNGKLYTPDLTSALEGITRDTIIQLAGEIGLPVIEKRITRDEVYSADEAFFTGTAAEVTPIRELDNRAIGEGTRGPITTQLQAMYFDCVHGRASAHVDWLTPVK
;
A
#
# COMPACT_ATOMS: atom_id res chain seq x y z
N MET A 1 -16.55 3.49 -10.69
CA MET A 1 -16.49 3.02 -9.30
C MET A 1 -17.77 3.32 -8.51
N ALA A 2 -18.33 4.53 -8.60
CA ALA A 2 -19.53 4.91 -7.85
C ALA A 2 -20.81 4.14 -8.28
N ASP A 3 -20.90 3.74 -9.54
CA ASP A 3 -22.04 2.99 -10.08
C ASP A 3 -21.76 1.48 -10.08
N ARG A 4 -22.06 0.82 -8.95
CA ARG A 4 -21.89 -0.63 -8.75
C ARG A 4 -23.04 -1.16 -7.89
N ASP A 5 -23.30 -2.44 -8.02
CA ASP A 5 -24.09 -3.19 -7.05
C ASP A 5 -23.21 -3.61 -5.86
N GLY A 6 -23.84 -3.87 -4.72
CA GLY A 6 -23.17 -4.29 -3.50
C GLY A 6 -23.39 -3.33 -2.34
N VAL A 7 -22.56 -3.50 -1.31
CA VAL A 7 -22.66 -2.74 -0.06
C VAL A 7 -21.32 -2.17 0.38
N ILE A 8 -21.38 -1.06 1.10
CA ILE A 8 -20.25 -0.44 1.81
C ILE A 8 -20.62 -0.40 3.29
N TRP A 9 -19.70 -0.73 4.18
CA TRP A 9 -19.86 -0.46 5.59
C TRP A 9 -19.56 1.03 5.84
N TYR A 10 -20.53 1.73 6.45
CA TYR A 10 -20.44 3.16 6.70
C TYR A 10 -21.00 3.45 8.10
N ASP A 11 -20.16 3.95 9.00
CA ASP A 11 -20.52 4.36 10.37
C ASP A 11 -21.37 3.32 11.12
N GLY A 12 -20.93 2.08 11.13
CA GLY A 12 -21.55 1.02 11.91
C GLY A 12 -22.61 0.18 11.18
N LYS A 13 -22.94 0.48 9.93
CA LYS A 13 -23.96 -0.25 9.17
C LYS A 13 -23.57 -0.47 7.70
N LEU A 14 -24.12 -1.50 7.09
CA LEU A 14 -24.06 -1.69 5.66
C LEU A 14 -25.05 -0.75 4.97
N VAL A 15 -24.59 -0.03 3.95
CA VAL A 15 -25.40 0.80 3.07
C VAL A 15 -25.26 0.34 1.63
N PRO A 16 -26.29 0.48 0.78
CA PRO A 16 -26.17 0.22 -0.64
C PRO A 16 -25.03 1.04 -1.26
N TRP A 17 -24.27 0.43 -2.17
CA TRP A 17 -23.07 1.05 -2.73
C TRP A 17 -23.31 2.48 -3.27
N ARG A 18 -24.43 2.70 -3.99
CA ARG A 18 -24.76 4.00 -4.58
C ARG A 18 -25.21 5.05 -3.57
N GLU A 19 -25.59 4.63 -2.36
CA GLU A 19 -26.04 5.52 -1.28
C GLU A 19 -24.90 5.93 -0.34
N ALA A 20 -23.71 5.31 -0.47
CA ALA A 20 -22.53 5.66 0.33
C ALA A 20 -21.95 7.00 -0.16
N THR A 21 -22.57 8.10 0.26
CA THR A 21 -22.25 9.47 -0.17
C THR A 21 -21.83 10.33 1.01
N THR A 22 -21.12 11.43 0.73
CA THR A 22 -20.78 12.44 1.73
C THR A 22 -21.10 13.83 1.19
N HIS A 23 -21.26 14.80 2.08
CA HIS A 23 -21.56 16.17 1.70
C HIS A 23 -20.36 16.83 1.01
N VAL A 24 -20.59 17.72 0.05
CA VAL A 24 -19.52 18.43 -0.68
C VAL A 24 -18.64 19.29 0.22
N LEU A 25 -19.13 19.74 1.39
CA LEU A 25 -18.37 20.46 2.39
C LEU A 25 -17.69 19.56 3.42
N THR A 26 -17.59 18.25 3.16
CA THR A 26 -16.80 17.35 4.01
C THR A 26 -15.38 17.86 4.15
N HIS A 27 -14.94 18.14 5.37
CA HIS A 27 -13.68 18.80 5.68
C HIS A 27 -12.46 18.12 5.01
N THR A 28 -12.44 16.79 5.04
CA THR A 28 -11.36 16.02 4.40
C THR A 28 -11.25 16.26 2.89
N LEU A 29 -12.34 16.51 2.18
CA LEU A 29 -12.32 16.83 0.74
C LEU A 29 -11.60 18.15 0.44
N HIS A 30 -11.63 19.10 1.37
CA HIS A 30 -11.02 20.42 1.21
C HIS A 30 -9.59 20.50 1.74
N TYR A 31 -9.27 19.75 2.80
CA TYR A 31 -8.01 19.90 3.54
C TYR A 31 -7.15 18.64 3.62
N GLY A 32 -7.60 17.52 3.05
CA GLY A 32 -6.82 16.29 2.98
C GLY A 32 -6.62 15.54 4.29
N MET A 33 -7.22 16.01 5.39
CA MET A 33 -7.14 15.38 6.71
C MET A 33 -8.04 14.16 6.79
N GLY A 34 -7.49 13.02 6.42
CA GLY A 34 -8.08 11.69 6.48
C GLY A 34 -6.99 10.64 6.42
N VAL A 35 -7.31 9.42 6.81
CA VAL A 35 -6.41 8.26 6.76
C VAL A 35 -7.11 7.08 6.12
N PHE A 36 -6.34 6.24 5.44
CA PHE A 36 -6.91 5.06 4.81
C PHE A 36 -5.95 3.87 4.81
N GLU A 37 -6.50 2.71 4.52
CA GLU A 37 -5.74 1.51 4.24
C GLU A 37 -6.04 0.96 2.85
N GLY A 38 -5.08 0.21 2.34
CA GLY A 38 -5.28 -0.70 1.23
C GLY A 38 -5.02 -2.11 1.74
N VAL A 39 -6.02 -2.96 1.65
CA VAL A 39 -5.98 -4.33 2.16
C VAL A 39 -6.42 -5.27 1.05
N ARG A 40 -5.89 -6.48 0.99
CA ARG A 40 -6.32 -7.47 -0.02
C ARG A 40 -6.91 -8.72 0.59
N ALA A 41 -7.99 -9.15 -0.01
CA ALA A 41 -8.54 -10.49 0.17
C ALA A 41 -8.12 -11.36 -1.02
N TYR A 42 -7.75 -12.59 -0.73
CA TYR A 42 -7.33 -13.58 -1.73
C TYR A 42 -8.17 -14.85 -1.65
N LYS A 43 -8.38 -15.48 -2.79
CA LYS A 43 -8.87 -16.85 -2.86
C LYS A 43 -7.73 -17.77 -2.41
N ALA A 44 -7.77 -18.17 -1.16
CA ALA A 44 -6.82 -19.10 -0.58
C ALA A 44 -7.36 -20.54 -0.63
N GLU A 45 -6.51 -21.54 -0.36
CA GLU A 45 -6.90 -22.96 -0.37
C GLU A 45 -8.07 -23.29 0.56
N GLN A 46 -8.14 -22.60 1.71
CA GLN A 46 -9.19 -22.80 2.72
C GLN A 46 -10.41 -21.86 2.56
N GLY A 47 -10.49 -21.15 1.43
CA GLY A 47 -11.52 -20.16 1.16
C GLY A 47 -10.97 -18.73 1.12
N THR A 48 -11.87 -17.75 0.99
CA THR A 48 -11.45 -16.34 0.96
C THR A 48 -10.87 -15.91 2.30
N ALA A 49 -9.68 -15.32 2.27
CA ALA A 49 -9.01 -14.79 3.43
C ALA A 49 -8.39 -13.41 3.16
N ILE A 50 -8.32 -12.57 4.19
CA ILE A 50 -7.71 -11.25 4.13
C ILE A 50 -6.28 -11.34 4.66
N PHE A 51 -5.31 -10.90 3.85
CA PHE A 51 -3.90 -10.98 4.19
C PHE A 51 -3.51 -9.88 5.17
N ARG A 52 -2.84 -10.25 6.28
CA ARG A 52 -2.30 -9.35 7.31
C ARG A 52 -3.32 -8.33 7.83
N LEU A 53 -4.58 -8.75 7.98
CA LEU A 53 -5.68 -7.88 8.41
C LEU A 53 -5.44 -7.19 9.77
N PRO A 54 -4.90 -7.85 10.80
CA PRO A 54 -4.60 -7.19 12.07
C PRO A 54 -3.63 -6.03 11.92
N GLU A 55 -2.53 -6.21 11.19
CA GLU A 55 -1.50 -5.20 10.99
C GLU A 55 -2.00 -4.01 10.16
N HIS A 56 -2.84 -4.26 9.17
CA HIS A 56 -3.51 -3.20 8.41
C HIS A 56 -4.46 -2.40 9.31
N THR A 57 -5.24 -3.08 10.14
CA THR A 57 -6.12 -2.41 11.09
C THR A 57 -5.32 -1.59 12.10
N ASP A 58 -4.24 -2.14 12.65
CA ASP A 58 -3.35 -1.44 13.57
C ASP A 58 -2.74 -0.19 12.93
N ARG A 59 -2.30 -0.28 11.67
CA ARG A 59 -1.73 0.87 10.96
C ARG A 59 -2.77 1.94 10.65
N LEU A 60 -4.03 1.58 10.36
CA LEU A 60 -5.12 2.55 10.22
C LEU A 60 -5.30 3.36 11.52
N PHE A 61 -5.37 2.68 12.67
CA PHE A 61 -5.51 3.34 13.97
C PHE A 61 -4.28 4.18 14.34
N ARG A 62 -3.07 3.70 14.05
CA ARG A 62 -1.83 4.45 14.24
C ARG A 62 -1.82 5.71 13.35
N SER A 63 -2.22 5.60 12.10
CA SER A 63 -2.33 6.75 11.19
C SER A 63 -3.34 7.77 11.68
N ALA A 64 -4.50 7.34 12.16
CA ALA A 64 -5.50 8.21 12.77
C ALA A 64 -4.94 8.93 14.02
N HIS A 65 -4.26 8.19 14.92
CA HIS A 65 -3.64 8.75 16.11
C HIS A 65 -2.58 9.81 15.78
N ILE A 66 -1.72 9.57 14.79
CA ILE A 66 -0.71 10.54 14.34
C ILE A 66 -1.36 11.85 13.87
N LEU A 67 -2.51 11.78 13.20
CA LEU A 67 -3.25 12.97 12.75
C LEU A 67 -4.21 13.53 13.80
N GLY A 68 -4.21 13.02 15.03
CA GLY A 68 -5.10 13.48 16.10
C GLY A 68 -6.57 13.15 15.89
N MET A 69 -6.88 12.15 15.06
CA MET A 69 -8.24 11.68 14.81
C MET A 69 -8.65 10.65 15.86
N GLN A 70 -9.76 10.88 16.54
CA GLN A 70 -10.34 9.92 17.48
C GLN A 70 -11.26 8.96 16.72
N MET A 71 -10.84 7.71 16.61
CA MET A 71 -11.63 6.68 15.93
C MET A 71 -12.92 6.40 16.71
N PRO A 72 -14.11 6.46 16.08
CA PRO A 72 -15.39 6.26 16.76
C PRO A 72 -15.73 4.78 17.01
N PHE A 73 -14.94 3.88 16.47
CA PHE A 73 -15.08 2.43 16.61
C PHE A 73 -13.77 1.82 17.09
N ASP A 74 -13.84 0.68 17.77
CA ASP A 74 -12.65 -0.07 18.16
C ASP A 74 -12.09 -0.93 17.02
N LYS A 75 -10.90 -1.48 17.23
CA LYS A 75 -10.22 -2.33 16.23
C LYS A 75 -11.01 -3.58 15.87
N ALA A 76 -11.70 -4.19 16.86
CA ALA A 76 -12.49 -5.40 16.65
C ALA A 76 -13.66 -5.13 15.69
N THR A 77 -14.36 -4.01 15.89
CA THR A 77 -15.44 -3.56 15.00
C THR A 77 -14.94 -3.31 13.58
N ILE A 78 -13.81 -2.62 13.42
CA ILE A 78 -13.25 -2.34 12.09
C ILE A 78 -12.72 -3.62 11.41
N THR A 79 -12.14 -4.53 12.17
CA THR A 79 -11.73 -5.85 11.67
C THR A 79 -12.91 -6.63 11.12
N GLU A 80 -14.02 -6.71 11.89
CA GLU A 80 -15.23 -7.39 11.43
C GLU A 80 -15.92 -6.67 10.28
N ALA A 81 -15.91 -5.34 10.26
CA ALA A 81 -16.42 -4.56 9.12
C ALA A 81 -15.68 -4.91 7.81
N GLN A 82 -14.37 -5.10 7.87
CA GLN A 82 -13.57 -5.52 6.70
C GLN A 82 -13.93 -6.94 6.23
N ARG A 83 -14.12 -7.89 7.15
CA ARG A 83 -14.60 -9.24 6.82
C ARG A 83 -16.01 -9.20 6.23
N MET A 84 -16.89 -8.43 6.86
CA MET A 84 -18.29 -8.28 6.47
C MET A 84 -18.44 -7.78 5.03
N VAL A 85 -17.71 -6.72 4.62
CA VAL A 85 -17.85 -6.19 3.25
C VAL A 85 -17.34 -7.16 2.19
N VAL A 86 -16.36 -8.01 2.49
CA VAL A 86 -15.90 -9.07 1.57
C VAL A 86 -16.98 -10.15 1.43
N ARG A 87 -17.56 -10.58 2.55
CA ARG A 87 -18.62 -11.60 2.61
C ARG A 87 -19.89 -11.16 1.91
N GLU A 88 -20.41 -9.97 2.28
CA GLU A 88 -21.70 -9.47 1.77
C GLU A 88 -21.63 -9.06 0.28
N ASN A 89 -20.43 -8.73 -0.23
CA ASN A 89 -20.19 -8.52 -1.66
C ASN A 89 -19.80 -9.81 -2.40
N ALA A 90 -19.82 -10.96 -1.74
CA ALA A 90 -19.50 -12.28 -2.30
C ALA A 90 -18.15 -12.32 -3.04
N LEU A 91 -17.13 -11.65 -2.51
CA LEU A 91 -15.82 -11.57 -3.16
C LEU A 91 -14.98 -12.81 -2.83
N GLU A 92 -14.53 -13.52 -3.86
CA GLU A 92 -13.50 -14.55 -3.72
C GLU A 92 -12.10 -13.94 -3.55
N SER A 93 -11.85 -12.84 -4.25
CA SER A 93 -10.65 -12.01 -4.13
C SER A 93 -11.04 -10.55 -4.36
N GLY A 94 -10.32 -9.63 -3.74
CA GLY A 94 -10.64 -8.22 -3.92
C GLY A 94 -9.73 -7.29 -3.13
N TYR A 95 -9.94 -6.02 -3.35
CA TYR A 95 -9.25 -4.93 -2.65
C TYR A 95 -10.22 -4.24 -1.70
N LEU A 96 -9.76 -3.98 -0.49
CA LEU A 96 -10.52 -3.29 0.54
C LEU A 96 -9.92 -1.91 0.79
N ARG A 97 -10.79 -0.94 1.02
CA ARG A 97 -10.45 0.44 1.35
C ARG A 97 -11.14 0.86 2.65
N PRO A 98 -10.57 0.52 3.81
CA PRO A 98 -10.93 1.21 5.05
C PRO A 98 -10.43 2.66 5.00
N MET A 99 -11.25 3.60 5.46
CA MET A 99 -10.90 5.01 5.49
C MET A 99 -11.59 5.70 6.67
N ALA A 100 -10.87 6.58 7.37
CA ALA A 100 -11.45 7.49 8.34
C ALA A 100 -11.24 8.94 7.88
N PHE A 101 -12.29 9.78 7.98
CA PHE A 101 -12.28 11.14 7.49
C PHE A 101 -13.13 12.06 8.34
N PHE A 102 -12.82 13.36 8.33
CA PHE A 102 -13.60 14.37 9.03
C PHE A 102 -14.84 14.78 8.23
N GLY A 103 -15.96 14.94 8.93
CA GLY A 103 -17.27 15.31 8.40
C GLY A 103 -17.40 16.76 7.92
N ALA A 104 -18.64 17.25 7.86
CA ALA A 104 -19.00 18.53 7.24
C ALA A 104 -19.55 19.57 8.24
N GLU A 105 -19.32 19.38 9.53
CA GLU A 105 -19.92 20.22 10.59
C GLU A 105 -19.35 21.63 10.61
N ALA A 106 -18.08 21.80 10.21
CA ALA A 106 -17.40 23.08 10.17
C ALA A 106 -16.33 23.13 9.08
N MET A 107 -15.96 24.32 8.67
CA MET A 107 -14.91 24.61 7.68
C MET A 107 -13.78 25.42 8.30
N GLY A 108 -12.60 25.36 7.67
CA GLY A 108 -11.42 26.11 8.05
C GLY A 108 -10.39 25.27 8.83
N ILE A 109 -9.17 25.80 8.91
CA ILE A 109 -8.01 25.10 9.49
C ILE A 109 -8.20 24.87 11.00
N SER A 110 -8.91 25.74 11.67
CA SER A 110 -9.19 25.67 13.11
C SER A 110 -10.52 25.02 13.44
N ALA A 111 -11.14 24.30 12.48
CA ALA A 111 -12.42 23.63 12.71
C ALA A 111 -12.34 22.69 13.91
N LYS A 112 -13.30 22.84 14.82
CA LYS A 112 -13.43 22.05 16.05
C LYS A 112 -14.71 21.23 15.98
N ASN A 113 -14.76 20.17 16.77
CA ASN A 113 -15.94 19.31 16.91
C ASN A 113 -16.38 18.66 15.59
N LEU A 114 -15.42 18.37 14.69
CA LEU A 114 -15.69 17.59 13.50
C LEU A 114 -15.90 16.12 13.90
N SER A 115 -16.96 15.51 13.39
CA SER A 115 -17.17 14.07 13.50
C SER A 115 -16.13 13.32 12.67
N VAL A 116 -15.68 12.19 13.17
CA VAL A 116 -14.90 11.24 12.39
C VAL A 116 -15.84 10.18 11.82
N HIS A 117 -15.92 10.10 10.51
CA HIS A 117 -16.65 9.07 9.79
C HIS A 117 -15.70 7.94 9.41
N VAL A 118 -16.19 6.70 9.40
CA VAL A 118 -15.42 5.54 8.96
C VAL A 118 -16.18 4.75 7.92
N ILE A 119 -15.53 4.46 6.81
CA ILE A 119 -16.07 3.58 5.76
C ILE A 119 -15.14 2.40 5.51
N VAL A 120 -15.71 1.29 5.09
CA VAL A 120 -14.99 0.16 4.51
C VAL A 120 -15.69 -0.24 3.22
N ALA A 121 -15.01 -0.05 2.09
CA ALA A 121 -15.46 -0.52 0.78
C ALA A 121 -14.62 -1.71 0.33
N ALA A 122 -15.19 -2.65 -0.43
CA ALA A 122 -14.45 -3.75 -1.04
C ALA A 122 -14.97 -4.01 -2.46
N TRP A 123 -14.04 -4.29 -3.39
CA TRP A 123 -14.37 -4.56 -4.80
C TRP A 123 -13.40 -5.54 -5.44
N PRO A 124 -13.82 -6.28 -6.51
CA PRO A 124 -12.91 -7.10 -7.29
C PRO A 124 -11.78 -6.24 -7.88
N TRP A 125 -10.54 -6.67 -7.70
CA TRP A 125 -9.39 -6.02 -8.31
C TRP A 125 -8.33 -7.06 -8.63
N GLY A 126 -7.88 -7.11 -9.88
CA GLY A 126 -6.81 -7.96 -10.36
C GLY A 126 -5.42 -7.41 -10.02
N ALA A 127 -4.40 -7.86 -10.74
CA ALA A 127 -3.05 -7.33 -10.63
C ALA A 127 -3.03 -5.85 -10.99
N TYR A 128 -2.60 -5.00 -10.05
CA TYR A 128 -2.65 -3.53 -10.19
C TYR A 128 -1.88 -3.01 -11.40
N MET A 129 -0.68 -3.56 -11.63
CA MET A 129 0.17 -3.20 -12.77
C MET A 129 0.03 -4.15 -13.96
N GLY A 130 -0.88 -5.14 -13.88
CA GLY A 130 -1.10 -6.17 -14.88
C GLY A 130 -0.15 -7.37 -14.75
N ASP A 131 -0.56 -8.50 -15.32
CA ASP A 131 0.19 -9.77 -15.22
C ASP A 131 1.58 -9.72 -15.90
N ASP A 132 1.71 -8.90 -16.96
CA ASP A 132 2.99 -8.71 -17.65
C ASP A 132 4.02 -8.01 -16.75
N ALA A 133 3.61 -6.99 -16.02
CA ALA A 133 4.44 -6.28 -15.07
C ALA A 133 4.98 -7.20 -13.96
N ILE A 134 4.12 -8.10 -13.45
CA ILE A 134 4.49 -9.08 -12.42
C ILE A 134 5.52 -10.09 -12.94
N ARG A 135 5.45 -10.46 -14.22
CA ARG A 135 6.35 -11.46 -14.82
C ARG A 135 7.65 -10.85 -15.34
N ASN A 136 7.56 -9.75 -16.06
CA ASN A 136 8.65 -9.18 -16.84
C ASN A 136 9.26 -7.93 -16.21
N GLY A 137 8.60 -7.36 -15.19
CA GLY A 137 9.01 -6.14 -14.54
C GLY A 137 8.61 -4.88 -15.30
N ILE A 138 8.71 -3.75 -14.60
CA ILE A 138 8.29 -2.44 -15.05
C ILE A 138 9.49 -1.52 -15.31
N ARG A 139 9.24 -0.46 -16.08
CA ARG A 139 10.16 0.68 -16.26
C ARG A 139 9.79 1.75 -15.25
N VAL A 140 10.79 2.25 -14.53
CA VAL A 140 10.64 3.23 -13.47
C VAL A 140 11.44 4.50 -13.81
N LYS A 141 10.91 5.65 -13.45
CA LYS A 141 11.58 6.95 -13.58
C LYS A 141 11.84 7.56 -12.21
N THR A 142 13.02 8.08 -11.99
CA THR A 142 13.25 8.97 -10.84
C THR A 142 12.48 10.26 -11.05
N SER A 143 11.56 10.58 -10.15
CA SER A 143 10.73 11.77 -10.23
C SER A 143 11.54 13.04 -9.94
N SER A 144 11.15 14.16 -10.54
CA SER A 144 11.62 15.49 -10.17
C SER A 144 11.05 15.96 -8.83
N PHE A 145 9.94 15.37 -8.39
CA PHE A 145 9.34 15.61 -7.06
C PHE A 145 10.07 14.79 -6.02
N SER A 146 10.52 15.45 -4.94
CA SER A 146 11.02 14.73 -3.76
C SER A 146 9.87 14.21 -2.91
N ARG A 147 10.11 13.10 -2.19
CA ARG A 147 9.22 12.68 -1.11
C ARG A 147 9.17 13.77 -0.07
N HIS A 148 7.98 14.09 0.45
CA HIS A 148 7.83 15.17 1.42
C HIS A 148 8.74 14.96 2.63
N HIS A 149 9.33 16.04 3.13
CA HIS A 149 10.16 16.00 4.33
C HIS A 149 9.34 15.52 5.53
N VAL A 150 9.97 14.75 6.42
CA VAL A 150 9.35 14.12 7.59
C VAL A 150 8.64 15.09 8.53
N ASN A 151 8.97 16.39 8.46
CA ASN A 151 8.36 17.46 9.24
C ASN A 151 7.54 18.44 8.36
N ILE A 152 7.17 18.09 7.13
CA ILE A 152 6.16 18.78 6.31
C ILE A 152 4.81 18.12 6.52
N THR A 153 4.77 16.79 6.30
CA THR A 153 3.64 15.93 6.65
C THR A 153 4.17 14.63 7.26
N MET A 154 3.32 13.87 7.91
CA MET A 154 3.74 12.70 8.69
C MET A 154 3.86 11.46 7.80
N CYS A 155 5.11 11.05 7.43
CA CYS A 155 5.36 9.89 6.55
C CYS A 155 4.86 8.56 7.11
N LYS A 156 4.75 8.43 8.45
CA LYS A 156 4.25 7.21 9.10
C LYS A 156 2.73 7.09 9.10
N ALA A 157 2.01 8.16 8.79
CA ALA A 157 0.58 8.13 8.61
C ALA A 157 0.24 7.86 7.13
N LYS A 158 -0.60 6.86 6.87
CA LYS A 158 -1.17 6.64 5.54
C LYS A 158 -2.32 7.63 5.33
N ALA A 159 -1.93 8.91 5.16
CA ALA A 159 -2.83 10.06 5.13
C ALA A 159 -3.23 10.42 3.69
N ASN A 160 -4.49 10.81 3.50
CA ASN A 160 -5.02 11.22 2.19
C ASN A 160 -4.19 12.34 1.55
N GLY A 161 -3.84 13.36 2.32
CA GLY A 161 -3.07 14.52 1.84
C GLY A 161 -1.68 14.17 1.31
N ASN A 162 -1.03 13.12 1.83
CA ASN A 162 0.29 12.67 1.38
C ASN A 162 0.25 12.16 -0.07
N TYR A 163 -0.89 11.66 -0.53
CA TYR A 163 -1.03 11.08 -1.87
C TYR A 163 -1.03 12.10 -3.01
N MET A 164 -1.17 13.38 -2.72
CA MET A 164 -0.95 14.42 -3.72
C MET A 164 0.49 14.36 -4.26
N ASN A 165 1.49 14.22 -3.37
CA ASN A 165 2.90 14.04 -3.75
C ASN A 165 3.09 12.78 -4.60
N SER A 166 2.50 11.65 -4.20
CA SER A 166 2.54 10.39 -4.95
C SER A 166 1.93 10.51 -6.35
N ILE A 167 0.77 11.16 -6.47
CA ILE A 167 0.07 11.34 -7.75
C ILE A 167 0.87 12.23 -8.70
N LEU A 168 1.48 13.32 -8.21
CA LEU A 168 2.31 14.21 -9.03
C LEU A 168 3.51 13.45 -9.60
N ALA A 169 4.22 12.68 -8.76
CA ALA A 169 5.37 11.88 -9.19
C ALA A 169 4.97 10.81 -10.21
N HIS A 170 3.90 10.07 -9.94
CA HIS A 170 3.41 9.02 -10.84
C HIS A 170 2.99 9.59 -12.20
N LYS A 171 2.23 10.69 -12.23
CA LYS A 171 1.83 11.35 -13.47
C LYS A 171 3.01 11.83 -14.29
N GLU A 172 4.05 12.38 -13.66
CA GLU A 172 5.28 12.77 -14.34
C GLU A 172 5.95 11.55 -15.02
N ALA A 173 6.05 10.44 -14.31
CA ALA A 173 6.59 9.20 -14.87
C ALA A 173 5.75 8.67 -16.05
N GLU A 174 4.42 8.67 -15.89
CA GLU A 174 3.48 8.24 -16.93
C GLU A 174 3.56 9.10 -18.18
N MET A 175 3.66 10.42 -18.05
CA MET A 175 3.84 11.35 -19.18
C MET A 175 5.13 11.09 -19.96
N ASP A 176 6.17 10.59 -19.30
CA ASP A 176 7.45 10.22 -19.90
C ASP A 176 7.53 8.75 -20.36
N GLY A 177 6.39 8.03 -20.32
CA GLY A 177 6.25 6.66 -20.82
C GLY A 177 6.77 5.57 -19.88
N TYR A 178 6.86 5.85 -18.58
CA TYR A 178 7.20 4.88 -17.55
C TYR A 178 5.94 4.39 -16.81
N GLN A 179 6.04 3.26 -16.13
CA GLN A 179 4.92 2.68 -15.40
C GLN A 179 4.83 3.15 -13.95
N GLU A 180 5.96 3.58 -13.36
CA GLU A 180 6.00 4.01 -11.96
C GLU A 180 7.13 5.01 -11.72
N ALA A 181 7.01 5.77 -10.62
CA ALA A 181 8.00 6.74 -10.18
C ALA A 181 8.81 6.21 -8.98
N LEU A 182 10.10 6.53 -8.98
CA LEU A 182 10.96 6.44 -7.79
C LEU A 182 11.12 7.83 -7.20
N LEU A 183 10.76 8.00 -5.93
CA LEU A 183 10.96 9.26 -5.21
C LEU A 183 12.24 9.21 -4.37
N LEU A 184 13.02 10.28 -4.46
CA LEU A 184 14.12 10.55 -3.53
C LEU A 184 13.59 11.37 -2.36
N ASP A 185 14.21 11.25 -1.19
CA ASP A 185 13.98 12.16 -0.08
C ASP A 185 14.61 13.54 -0.36
N VAL A 186 14.41 14.48 0.55
CA VAL A 186 14.95 15.85 0.40
C VAL A 186 16.49 15.93 0.46
N ASP A 187 17.15 14.88 0.98
CA ASP A 187 18.61 14.77 1.01
C ASP A 187 19.16 14.05 -0.23
N GLY A 188 18.29 13.61 -1.16
CA GLY A 188 18.65 12.94 -2.41
C GLY A 188 18.83 11.43 -2.31
N PHE A 189 18.44 10.80 -1.21
CA PHE A 189 18.44 9.34 -1.08
C PHE A 189 17.12 8.74 -1.52
N VAL A 190 17.16 7.50 -1.98
CA VAL A 190 15.97 6.75 -2.36
C VAL A 190 15.04 6.59 -1.16
N ALA A 191 13.79 7.00 -1.30
CA ALA A 191 12.76 6.85 -0.27
C ALA A 191 11.84 5.66 -0.56
N GLU A 192 11.02 5.76 -1.58
CA GLU A 192 10.03 4.76 -1.95
C GLU A 192 9.48 5.04 -3.36
N GLY A 193 8.64 4.16 -3.92
CA GLY A 193 7.83 4.44 -5.10
C GLY A 193 6.69 5.41 -4.79
N SER A 194 5.78 5.64 -5.75
CA SER A 194 4.63 6.51 -5.52
C SER A 194 3.65 5.94 -4.48
N GLY A 195 3.56 4.63 -4.38
CA GLY A 195 2.71 3.91 -3.41
C GLY A 195 3.33 2.60 -2.88
N GLU A 196 4.61 2.35 -3.11
CA GLU A 196 5.33 1.10 -2.86
C GLU A 196 6.68 1.35 -2.18
N ASN A 197 7.13 0.40 -1.35
CA ASN A 197 8.52 0.38 -0.90
C ASN A 197 9.41 -0.31 -1.94
N ILE A 198 10.69 0.05 -1.96
CA ILE A 198 11.67 -0.51 -2.90
C ILE A 198 12.67 -1.43 -2.19
N PHE A 199 13.09 -2.46 -2.90
CA PHE A 199 14.23 -3.32 -2.58
C PHE A 199 15.18 -3.39 -3.77
N ILE A 200 16.47 -3.54 -3.48
CA ILE A 200 17.50 -3.88 -4.45
C ILE A 200 18.31 -5.08 -3.98
N ILE A 201 18.75 -5.90 -4.91
CA ILE A 201 19.69 -6.99 -4.66
C ILE A 201 21.05 -6.62 -5.22
N ARG A 202 22.09 -6.81 -4.42
CA ARG A 202 23.49 -6.64 -4.84
C ARG A 202 24.39 -7.64 -4.14
N ASN A 203 25.19 -8.36 -4.92
CA ASN A 203 26.15 -9.36 -4.40
C ASN A 203 25.49 -10.36 -3.41
N GLY A 204 24.32 -10.87 -3.76
CA GLY A 204 23.58 -11.85 -2.95
C GLY A 204 23.03 -11.33 -1.62
N LYS A 205 22.84 -10.01 -1.49
CA LYS A 205 22.22 -9.38 -0.31
C LYS A 205 21.04 -8.51 -0.74
N LEU A 206 20.03 -8.46 0.11
CA LEU A 206 18.84 -7.64 -0.08
C LEU A 206 19.01 -6.31 0.69
N TYR A 207 18.80 -5.20 0.01
CA TYR A 207 18.85 -3.87 0.60
C TYR A 207 17.51 -3.16 0.43
N THR A 208 17.12 -2.37 1.41
CA THR A 208 15.94 -1.51 1.34
C THR A 208 16.24 -0.20 2.08
N PRO A 209 15.64 0.94 1.65
CA PRO A 209 15.78 2.18 2.40
C PRO A 209 15.35 2.03 3.85
N ASP A 210 16.03 2.75 4.75
CA ASP A 210 15.49 2.94 6.08
C ASP A 210 14.14 3.68 6.01
N LEU A 211 13.34 3.52 7.04
CA LEU A 211 11.98 4.04 7.03
C LEU A 211 11.87 5.51 7.45
N THR A 212 12.95 6.28 7.44
CA THR A 212 12.91 7.70 7.86
C THR A 212 11.89 8.48 7.02
N SER A 213 11.95 8.37 5.70
CA SER A 213 11.11 9.14 4.75
C SER A 213 10.04 8.30 4.03
N ALA A 214 9.82 7.06 4.46
CA ALA A 214 8.90 6.12 3.82
C ALA A 214 7.84 5.58 4.78
N LEU A 215 6.75 5.08 4.21
CA LEU A 215 5.73 4.36 4.97
C LEU A 215 6.23 2.98 5.38
N GLU A 216 5.89 2.54 6.59
CA GLU A 216 6.14 1.19 7.08
C GLU A 216 5.23 0.19 6.34
N GLY A 217 5.74 -0.35 5.21
CA GLY A 217 4.96 -1.25 4.35
C GLY A 217 4.78 -2.63 4.96
N ILE A 218 3.54 -3.12 4.97
CA ILE A 218 3.22 -4.48 5.47
C ILE A 218 3.75 -5.54 4.51
N THR A 219 3.67 -5.30 3.20
CA THR A 219 4.30 -6.17 2.20
C THR A 219 5.83 -6.12 2.31
N ARG A 220 6.41 -4.94 2.59
CA ARG A 220 7.85 -4.81 2.87
C ARG A 220 8.27 -5.70 4.06
N ASP A 221 7.53 -5.61 5.17
CA ASP A 221 7.77 -6.44 6.35
C ASP A 221 7.66 -7.94 6.01
N THR A 222 6.65 -8.32 5.24
CA THR A 222 6.49 -9.71 4.76
C THR A 222 7.73 -10.18 4.00
N ILE A 223 8.24 -9.39 3.05
CA ILE A 223 9.43 -9.76 2.26
C ILE A 223 10.69 -9.85 3.13
N ILE A 224 10.85 -8.99 4.12
CA ILE A 224 11.98 -9.08 5.07
C ILE A 224 11.93 -10.41 5.84
N GLN A 225 10.76 -10.83 6.31
CA GLN A 225 10.60 -12.10 7.02
C GLN A 225 10.89 -13.29 6.10
N LEU A 226 10.31 -13.31 4.89
CA LEU A 226 10.55 -14.37 3.90
C LEU A 226 12.02 -14.45 3.46
N ALA A 227 12.70 -13.31 3.31
CA ALA A 227 14.13 -13.28 3.02
C ALA A 227 14.96 -13.90 4.15
N GLY A 228 14.58 -13.65 5.41
CA GLY A 228 15.21 -14.27 6.58
C GLY A 228 15.09 -15.80 6.59
N GLU A 229 13.95 -16.34 6.17
CA GLU A 229 13.71 -17.80 6.12
C GLU A 229 14.61 -18.53 5.12
N ILE A 230 14.98 -17.87 4.03
CA ILE A 230 15.91 -18.44 3.03
C ILE A 230 17.38 -18.06 3.33
N GLY A 231 17.64 -17.44 4.48
CA GLY A 231 18.99 -17.03 4.86
C GLY A 231 19.57 -15.89 4.01
N LEU A 232 18.71 -15.12 3.31
CA LEU A 232 19.12 -13.96 2.52
C LEU A 232 19.37 -12.77 3.46
N PRO A 233 20.61 -12.22 3.55
CA PRO A 233 20.88 -11.08 4.40
C PRO A 233 20.09 -9.84 3.97
N VAL A 234 19.36 -9.23 4.89
CA VAL A 234 18.61 -7.99 4.67
C VAL A 234 19.32 -6.83 5.37
N ILE A 235 19.57 -5.75 4.65
CA ILE A 235 20.25 -4.56 5.14
C ILE A 235 19.39 -3.34 4.90
N GLU A 236 18.92 -2.74 5.99
CA GLU A 236 18.23 -1.45 5.94
C GLU A 236 19.26 -0.33 6.03
N LYS A 237 19.30 0.53 5.03
CA LYS A 237 20.23 1.67 4.98
C LYS A 237 19.74 2.76 4.05
N ARG A 238 20.33 3.94 4.09
CA ARG A 238 20.17 4.94 3.03
C ARG A 238 20.76 4.40 1.73
N ILE A 239 20.02 4.52 0.64
CA ILE A 239 20.38 4.02 -0.70
C ILE A 239 20.48 5.22 -1.64
N THR A 240 21.56 5.31 -2.41
CA THR A 240 21.71 6.32 -3.44
C THR A 240 21.10 5.84 -4.76
N ARG A 241 20.76 6.77 -5.66
CA ARG A 241 20.17 6.42 -6.96
C ARG A 241 21.11 5.57 -7.83
N ASP A 242 22.41 5.83 -7.78
CA ASP A 242 23.42 5.05 -8.50
C ASP A 242 23.61 3.63 -7.95
N GLU A 243 23.31 3.39 -6.67
CA GLU A 243 23.23 2.03 -6.14
C GLU A 243 22.08 1.25 -6.78
N VAL A 244 20.95 1.89 -7.07
CA VAL A 244 19.85 1.25 -7.80
C VAL A 244 20.26 0.94 -9.25
N TYR A 245 20.94 1.85 -9.95
CA TYR A 245 21.45 1.60 -11.31
C TYR A 245 22.42 0.42 -11.39
N SER A 246 23.19 0.21 -10.31
CA SER A 246 24.20 -0.85 -10.24
C SER A 246 23.72 -2.12 -9.58
N ALA A 247 22.43 -2.20 -9.22
CA ALA A 247 21.84 -3.38 -8.60
C ALA A 247 21.79 -4.56 -9.58
N ASP A 248 21.89 -5.77 -9.02
CA ASP A 248 21.72 -7.01 -9.79
C ASP A 248 20.23 -7.27 -10.08
N GLU A 249 19.33 -6.90 -9.13
CA GLU A 249 17.88 -6.94 -9.25
C GLU A 249 17.27 -5.79 -8.45
N ALA A 250 16.04 -5.39 -8.81
CA ALA A 250 15.23 -4.47 -8.03
C ALA A 250 13.75 -4.82 -8.12
N PHE A 251 12.98 -4.51 -7.08
CA PHE A 251 11.53 -4.70 -7.08
C PHE A 251 10.83 -3.76 -6.10
N PHE A 252 9.58 -3.47 -6.40
CA PHE A 252 8.66 -2.78 -5.50
C PHE A 252 7.83 -3.77 -4.68
N THR A 253 7.40 -3.32 -3.50
CA THR A 253 6.46 -4.04 -2.63
C THR A 253 5.34 -3.14 -2.14
N GLY A 254 4.11 -3.64 -2.22
CA GLY A 254 2.94 -2.92 -1.73
C GLY A 254 1.70 -3.80 -1.80
N THR A 255 0.66 -3.46 -1.06
CA THR A 255 -0.58 -4.26 -1.08
C THR A 255 -1.23 -4.30 -2.46
N ALA A 256 -1.21 -3.20 -3.20
CA ALA A 256 -1.73 -3.15 -4.57
C ALA A 256 -0.74 -3.76 -5.57
N ALA A 257 0.54 -3.38 -5.48
CA ALA A 257 1.59 -3.82 -6.38
C ALA A 257 2.10 -5.23 -6.09
N GLU A 258 1.79 -5.79 -4.90
CA GLU A 258 2.29 -7.09 -4.45
C GLU A 258 3.83 -7.10 -4.43
N VAL A 259 4.47 -7.91 -5.25
CA VAL A 259 5.92 -7.91 -5.50
C VAL A 259 6.13 -7.67 -6.99
N THR A 260 6.47 -6.46 -7.37
CA THR A 260 6.61 -6.06 -8.79
C THR A 260 8.06 -5.79 -9.13
N PRO A 261 8.68 -6.59 -10.01
CA PRO A 261 10.07 -6.40 -10.43
C PRO A 261 10.26 -5.05 -11.14
N ILE A 262 11.44 -4.45 -10.98
CA ILE A 262 11.89 -3.27 -11.71
C ILE A 262 12.95 -3.73 -12.70
N ARG A 263 12.67 -3.64 -14.00
CA ARG A 263 13.62 -4.05 -15.06
C ARG A 263 14.50 -2.92 -15.55
N GLU A 264 14.07 -1.67 -15.30
CA GLU A 264 14.74 -0.48 -15.82
C GLU A 264 14.47 0.72 -14.92
N LEU A 265 15.49 1.53 -14.66
CA LEU A 265 15.36 2.82 -14.02
C LEU A 265 16.05 3.90 -14.89
N ASP A 266 15.33 4.97 -15.25
CA ASP A 266 15.83 6.12 -16.02
C ASP A 266 16.54 5.68 -17.32
N ASN A 267 15.92 4.81 -18.12
CA ASN A 267 16.48 4.21 -19.36
C ASN A 267 17.76 3.37 -19.13
N ARG A 268 18.04 2.90 -17.92
CA ARG A 268 19.14 1.97 -17.62
C ARG A 268 18.55 0.65 -17.15
N ALA A 269 18.93 -0.44 -17.81
CA ALA A 269 18.56 -1.78 -17.38
C ALA A 269 19.11 -2.05 -15.98
N ILE A 270 18.29 -2.68 -15.12
CA ILE A 270 18.71 -3.24 -13.84
C ILE A 270 19.09 -4.70 -14.08
N GLY A 271 20.32 -5.08 -13.72
CA GLY A 271 20.86 -6.40 -14.01
C GLY A 271 20.72 -6.75 -15.50
N GLU A 272 20.04 -7.85 -15.79
CA GLU A 272 19.77 -8.32 -17.16
C GLU A 272 18.54 -7.63 -17.82
N GLY A 273 17.95 -6.62 -17.20
CA GLY A 273 16.77 -5.92 -17.73
C GLY A 273 15.48 -6.74 -17.66
N THR A 274 15.42 -7.69 -16.75
CA THR A 274 14.26 -8.56 -16.49
C THR A 274 14.20 -8.95 -15.01
N ARG A 275 13.13 -9.66 -14.63
CA ARG A 275 13.00 -10.17 -13.27
C ARG A 275 14.10 -11.17 -12.95
N GLY A 276 14.89 -10.90 -11.91
CA GLY A 276 15.98 -11.77 -11.49
C GLY A 276 15.54 -12.96 -10.62
N PRO A 277 16.47 -13.90 -10.36
CA PRO A 277 16.17 -15.15 -9.66
C PRO A 277 15.76 -14.97 -8.19
N ILE A 278 16.38 -14.04 -7.45
CA ILE A 278 16.03 -13.79 -6.05
C ILE A 278 14.64 -13.14 -5.95
N THR A 279 14.34 -12.16 -6.80
CA THR A 279 13.01 -11.57 -6.91
C THR A 279 11.97 -12.62 -7.26
N THR A 280 12.28 -13.54 -8.19
CA THR A 280 11.38 -14.65 -8.57
C THR A 280 11.08 -15.55 -7.36
N GLN A 281 12.09 -15.90 -6.57
CA GLN A 281 11.92 -16.73 -5.40
C GLN A 281 11.07 -16.06 -4.33
N LEU A 282 11.40 -14.82 -3.95
CA LEU A 282 10.65 -14.06 -2.94
C LEU A 282 9.19 -13.81 -3.38
N GLN A 283 8.97 -13.53 -4.66
CA GLN A 283 7.65 -13.36 -5.22
C GLN A 283 6.82 -14.66 -5.16
N ALA A 284 7.42 -15.82 -5.48
CA ALA A 284 6.76 -17.11 -5.37
C ALA A 284 6.37 -17.40 -3.91
N MET A 285 7.27 -17.20 -2.95
CA MET A 285 7.01 -17.37 -1.52
C MET A 285 5.87 -16.44 -1.05
N TYR A 286 5.89 -15.18 -1.49
CA TYR A 286 4.80 -14.23 -1.18
C TYR A 286 3.45 -14.74 -1.70
N PHE A 287 3.40 -15.21 -2.96
CA PHE A 287 2.15 -15.75 -3.52
C PHE A 287 1.71 -17.05 -2.84
N ASP A 288 2.64 -17.86 -2.34
CA ASP A 288 2.29 -19.03 -1.54
C ASP A 288 1.66 -18.64 -0.19
N CYS A 289 2.16 -17.57 0.46
CA CYS A 289 1.56 -17.04 1.69
C CYS A 289 0.13 -16.52 1.45
N VAL A 290 -0.06 -15.64 0.46
CA VAL A 290 -1.39 -15.00 0.25
C VAL A 290 -2.45 -15.98 -0.26
N HIS A 291 -2.05 -17.10 -0.87
CA HIS A 291 -2.95 -18.17 -1.31
C HIS A 291 -3.09 -19.33 -0.30
N GLY A 292 -2.45 -19.23 0.87
CA GLY A 292 -2.58 -20.22 1.94
C GLY A 292 -1.83 -21.54 1.67
N ARG A 293 -0.86 -21.53 0.75
CA ARG A 293 -0.01 -22.70 0.45
C ARG A 293 1.20 -22.81 1.38
N ALA A 294 1.60 -21.70 2.01
CA ALA A 294 2.68 -21.69 2.99
C ALA A 294 2.14 -21.99 4.39
N SER A 295 2.32 -23.21 4.88
CA SER A 295 1.82 -23.65 6.18
C SER A 295 2.40 -22.87 7.37
N ALA A 296 3.60 -22.33 7.23
CA ALA A 296 4.25 -21.53 8.28
C ALA A 296 3.58 -20.17 8.52
N HIS A 297 2.74 -19.68 7.58
CA HIS A 297 2.17 -18.34 7.61
C HIS A 297 0.65 -18.32 7.49
N VAL A 298 -0.02 -19.37 7.93
CA VAL A 298 -1.50 -19.43 7.94
C VAL A 298 -2.12 -18.38 8.86
N ASP A 299 -1.38 -17.95 9.88
CA ASP A 299 -1.75 -16.88 10.79
C ASP A 299 -1.78 -15.48 10.14
N TRP A 300 -1.10 -15.29 9.01
CA TRP A 300 -1.20 -14.06 8.20
C TRP A 300 -2.52 -13.94 7.42
N LEU A 301 -3.29 -15.02 7.38
CA LEU A 301 -4.56 -15.09 6.67
C LEU A 301 -5.73 -15.06 7.66
N THR A 302 -6.52 -14.01 7.61
CA THR A 302 -7.76 -13.91 8.38
C THR A 302 -8.93 -14.42 7.53
N PRO A 303 -9.57 -15.54 7.87
CA PRO A 303 -10.72 -16.07 7.13
C PRO A 303 -11.88 -15.07 7.11
N VAL A 304 -12.59 -14.99 5.99
CA VAL A 304 -13.76 -14.11 5.81
C VAL A 304 -15.03 -14.73 6.42
N LYS A 305 -15.10 -16.06 6.45
CA LYS A 305 -16.23 -16.81 7.05
C LYS A 305 -16.08 -17.00 8.55
#